data_d91cbbbd18b516d22dfb1518b1285bf8
#
_entry.id   d91cbbbd18b516d22dfb1518b1285bf8
#
_cell.length_a   1.000
_cell.length_b   1.000
_cell.length_c   1.000
_cell.angle_alpha   90.00
_cell.angle_beta   90.00
_cell.angle_gamma   90.00
#
_symmetry.space_group_name_H-M   'P 1'
#
loop_
_entity.id
_entity.type
_entity.pdbx_description
1 polymer ?
#
loop_
_entity_poly.entity_id
_entity_poly.type
_entity_poly.pdbx_seq_one_letter_code
_entity_poly.pdbx_strand_id
1 'polypeptide(L)'
;IEDTKLHAIVLPDGRANWNIMEPDTTAAAETPAAEEESSPFKVKLQRFVIKNMNLIYDDQQGKMYADIQDFNATCAGDLGSERTTLKLEAETKSLTYKMNGIPFLANANISAEMDVDADLANNKYTLKDNTIRLNAIQAGIDGWVALKDPAIDMDLKLNTNDIGFKEILSLIPAIYATEFSSLKTDGTATLNATAKGTLLGDTVPAFNVDMQVKNAMFRYPALPAGVDQININANVQNPGGNIDLTTVDINPFSFRLAGNPFSLTAYVKTPVSDPDFKVEAKGILNLGMIKQVYPLGDMELNGTIDADMQMSGRLSSIEKEQYDRILAAGTIGLTDMKLKMQDMPDVEIKKSLFTFTPKYLQLSETTVNIGKNDITAVSYTHLRA
;
A
#
# COMPACT_ATOMS: atom_id res chain seq x y z
N ILE A 1 30.70 -7.07 -8.82
CA ILE A 1 30.53 -6.08 -7.73
C ILE A 1 30.32 -6.89 -6.45
N GLU A 2 31.16 -6.74 -5.45
CA GLU A 2 31.06 -7.47 -4.19
C GLU A 2 31.25 -6.52 -3.01
N ASP A 3 30.55 -6.81 -1.88
CA ASP A 3 30.70 -6.12 -0.60
C ASP A 3 30.60 -4.58 -0.69
N THR A 4 29.66 -4.11 -1.50
CA THR A 4 29.54 -2.68 -1.81
C THR A 4 28.47 -2.02 -0.96
N LYS A 5 28.77 -0.79 -0.49
CA LYS A 5 27.81 0.08 0.17
C LYS A 5 27.63 1.33 -0.67
N LEU A 6 26.38 1.58 -1.10
CA LEU A 6 26.01 2.75 -1.86
C LEU A 6 25.01 3.58 -1.06
N HIS A 7 25.18 4.88 -1.06
CA HIS A 7 24.22 5.82 -0.51
C HIS A 7 23.95 6.92 -1.54
N ALA A 8 22.82 6.79 -2.22
CA ALA A 8 22.35 7.73 -3.21
C ALA A 8 21.39 8.72 -2.54
N ILE A 9 21.68 10.01 -2.65
CA ILE A 9 20.91 11.08 -1.99
C ILE A 9 20.49 12.10 -3.05
N VAL A 10 19.19 12.44 -3.07
CA VAL A 10 18.66 13.62 -3.74
C VAL A 10 18.26 14.62 -2.66
N LEU A 11 18.86 15.81 -2.69
CA LEU A 11 18.62 16.89 -1.74
C LEU A 11 17.26 17.57 -2.01
N PRO A 12 16.69 18.35 -1.07
CA PRO A 12 15.43 19.05 -1.28
C PRO A 12 15.44 20.02 -2.46
N ASP A 13 16.61 20.48 -2.89
CA ASP A 13 16.82 21.36 -4.05
C ASP A 13 17.01 20.59 -5.37
N GLY A 14 16.90 19.25 -5.35
CA GLY A 14 17.05 18.39 -6.52
C GLY A 14 18.47 17.99 -6.87
N ARG A 15 19.49 18.47 -6.15
CA ARG A 15 20.87 18.06 -6.38
C ARG A 15 21.07 16.63 -5.87
N ALA A 16 21.73 15.81 -6.71
CA ALA A 16 22.04 14.43 -6.36
C ALA A 16 23.56 14.26 -6.08
N ASN A 17 23.90 13.44 -5.08
CA ASN A 17 25.29 13.22 -4.69
C ASN A 17 26.14 12.45 -5.75
N TRP A 18 25.49 11.90 -6.78
CA TRP A 18 26.17 11.26 -7.92
C TRP A 18 26.37 12.20 -9.11
N ASN A 19 25.81 13.42 -9.11
CA ASN A 19 26.04 14.44 -10.10
C ASN A 19 27.39 15.14 -9.80
N ILE A 20 28.50 14.46 -10.09
CA ILE A 20 29.87 14.95 -9.83
C ILE A 20 30.46 15.76 -10.98
N MET A 21 29.76 15.89 -12.11
CA MET A 21 30.13 16.80 -13.18
C MET A 21 29.32 18.09 -13.05
N GLU A 22 29.99 19.21 -12.79
CA GLU A 22 29.40 20.53 -13.00
C GLU A 22 29.13 20.70 -14.51
N PRO A 23 27.96 21.21 -14.93
CA PRO A 23 27.77 21.55 -16.33
C PRO A 23 28.81 22.61 -16.69
N ASP A 24 29.66 22.32 -17.65
CA ASP A 24 30.66 23.26 -18.16
C ASP A 24 29.95 24.42 -18.81
N THR A 25 29.79 25.53 -18.07
CA THR A 25 29.13 26.76 -18.53
C THR A 25 30.00 27.61 -19.45
N THR A 26 31.16 27.09 -19.86
CA THR A 26 32.17 27.85 -20.68
C THR A 26 32.41 27.28 -22.08
N ALA A 27 31.56 26.43 -22.61
CA ALA A 27 31.70 25.93 -23.98
C ALA A 27 30.70 26.57 -24.95
N ALA A 28 30.89 27.86 -25.25
CA ALA A 28 30.43 28.42 -26.50
C ALA A 28 31.59 28.40 -27.51
N ALA A 29 31.79 27.26 -28.19
CA ALA A 29 32.52 27.17 -29.46
C ALA A 29 32.15 25.86 -30.17
N GLU A 30 31.39 26.00 -31.20
CA GLU A 30 31.10 24.92 -32.15
C GLU A 30 32.42 24.39 -32.72
N THR A 31 32.76 23.17 -32.36
CA THR A 31 33.75 22.38 -33.13
C THR A 31 32.95 21.30 -33.89
N PRO A 32 33.20 21.10 -35.20
CA PRO A 32 32.43 20.11 -35.98
C PRO A 32 32.60 18.72 -35.36
N ALA A 33 31.51 18.03 -35.22
CA ALA A 33 31.49 16.64 -34.77
C ALA A 33 32.43 15.81 -35.66
N ALA A 34 33.55 15.35 -35.10
CA ALA A 34 34.29 14.24 -35.67
C ALA A 34 33.38 13.01 -35.57
N GLU A 35 33.14 12.35 -36.69
CA GLU A 35 32.50 11.05 -36.74
C GLU A 35 33.30 10.12 -35.79
N GLU A 36 32.72 9.77 -34.66
CA GLU A 36 33.24 8.71 -33.79
C GLU A 36 33.16 7.42 -34.61
N GLU A 37 34.29 7.01 -35.16
CA GLU A 37 34.48 5.64 -35.63
C GLU A 37 34.17 4.72 -34.46
N SER A 38 33.03 4.05 -34.52
CA SER A 38 32.60 3.04 -33.55
C SER A 38 33.70 1.98 -33.46
N SER A 39 34.50 2.04 -32.40
CA SER A 39 35.51 1.04 -32.10
C SER A 39 34.85 -0.34 -32.10
N PRO A 40 35.39 -1.34 -32.85
CA PRO A 40 34.81 -2.68 -32.91
C PRO A 40 35.13 -3.53 -31.68
N PHE A 41 35.19 -2.90 -30.49
CA PHE A 41 35.37 -3.62 -29.24
C PHE A 41 34.04 -4.23 -28.83
N LYS A 42 33.68 -5.40 -29.38
CA LYS A 42 32.58 -6.21 -28.88
C LYS A 42 32.99 -6.88 -27.59
N VAL A 43 32.66 -6.26 -26.46
CA VAL A 43 32.78 -6.91 -25.16
C VAL A 43 31.70 -7.95 -25.03
N LYS A 44 32.04 -9.23 -25.04
CA LYS A 44 31.14 -10.33 -24.79
C LYS A 44 30.94 -10.51 -23.29
N LEU A 45 30.02 -9.76 -22.70
CA LEU A 45 29.65 -9.93 -21.31
C LEU A 45 28.64 -11.11 -21.20
N GLN A 46 29.08 -12.21 -20.58
CA GLN A 46 28.27 -13.43 -20.42
C GLN A 46 27.61 -13.53 -19.05
N ARG A 47 28.18 -12.85 -18.06
CA ARG A 47 27.68 -12.91 -16.69
C ARG A 47 28.03 -11.63 -15.92
N PHE A 48 27.02 -11.09 -15.26
CA PHE A 48 27.15 -10.00 -14.30
C PHE A 48 26.69 -10.49 -12.93
N VAL A 49 27.47 -10.21 -11.88
CA VAL A 49 27.18 -10.66 -10.53
C VAL A 49 27.34 -9.52 -9.54
N ILE A 50 26.34 -9.38 -8.68
CA ILE A 50 26.37 -8.54 -7.49
C ILE A 50 26.29 -9.44 -6.27
N LYS A 51 27.15 -9.21 -5.27
CA LYS A 51 27.12 -9.91 -4.00
C LYS A 51 27.22 -8.95 -2.82
N ASN A 52 26.40 -9.19 -1.80
CA ASN A 52 26.43 -8.47 -0.53
C ASN A 52 26.38 -6.94 -0.70
N MET A 53 25.56 -6.44 -1.62
CA MET A 53 25.42 -5.00 -1.81
C MET A 53 24.38 -4.44 -0.84
N ASN A 54 24.73 -3.35 -0.17
CA ASN A 54 23.80 -2.54 0.61
C ASN A 54 23.60 -1.21 -0.11
N LEU A 55 22.35 -0.85 -0.37
CA LEU A 55 21.97 0.36 -1.09
C LEU A 55 20.96 1.14 -0.26
N ILE A 56 21.28 2.41 0.01
CA ILE A 56 20.31 3.38 0.52
C ILE A 56 20.06 4.39 -0.59
N TYR A 57 18.79 4.61 -0.89
CA TYR A 57 18.30 5.68 -1.75
C TYR A 57 17.44 6.63 -0.92
N ASP A 58 17.88 7.87 -0.74
CA ASP A 58 17.21 8.91 0.04
C ASP A 58 16.88 10.10 -0.85
N ASP A 59 15.66 10.11 -1.38
CA ASP A 59 15.13 11.21 -2.16
C ASP A 59 14.30 12.14 -1.27
N GLN A 60 14.96 13.19 -0.78
CA GLN A 60 14.36 14.18 0.12
C GLN A 60 13.39 15.11 -0.63
N GLN A 61 13.58 15.32 -1.94
CA GLN A 61 12.68 16.11 -2.78
C GLN A 61 11.39 15.34 -3.07
N GLY A 62 11.52 14.09 -3.52
CA GLY A 62 10.39 13.20 -3.80
C GLY A 62 9.81 12.53 -2.54
N LYS A 63 10.44 12.76 -1.35
CA LYS A 63 10.08 12.14 -0.07
C LYS A 63 10.02 10.61 -0.14
N MET A 64 10.93 10.01 -0.91
CA MET A 64 11.10 8.56 -1.04
C MET A 64 12.37 8.11 -0.32
N TYR A 65 12.26 6.97 0.37
CA TYR A 65 13.39 6.32 1.02
C TYR A 65 13.34 4.83 0.76
N ALA A 66 14.45 4.26 0.28
CA ALA A 66 14.63 2.83 0.13
C ALA A 66 15.95 2.40 0.79
N ASP A 67 15.90 1.35 1.59
CA ASP A 67 17.06 0.71 2.21
C ASP A 67 17.03 -0.77 1.86
N ILE A 68 18.01 -1.20 1.07
CA ILE A 68 18.17 -2.56 0.55
C ILE A 68 19.43 -3.15 1.17
N GLN A 69 19.27 -4.26 1.90
CA GLN A 69 20.36 -4.93 2.61
C GLN A 69 20.63 -6.33 2.05
N ASP A 70 21.91 -6.69 1.96
CA ASP A 70 22.36 -7.99 1.45
C ASP A 70 21.76 -8.32 0.07
N PHE A 71 21.80 -7.37 -0.85
CA PHE A 71 21.33 -7.59 -2.21
C PHE A 71 22.35 -8.45 -2.98
N ASN A 72 21.86 -9.54 -3.51
CA ASN A 72 22.57 -10.44 -4.40
C ASN A 72 21.83 -10.54 -5.72
N ALA A 73 22.56 -10.50 -6.83
CA ALA A 73 21.97 -10.68 -8.15
C ALA A 73 22.95 -11.35 -9.10
N THR A 74 22.43 -12.20 -9.94
CA THR A 74 23.15 -12.79 -11.08
C THR A 74 22.32 -12.57 -12.35
N CYS A 75 22.96 -12.02 -13.37
CA CYS A 75 22.43 -11.96 -14.72
C CYS A 75 23.39 -12.73 -15.64
N ALA A 76 22.89 -13.74 -16.30
CA ALA A 76 23.67 -14.57 -17.22
C ALA A 76 22.99 -14.65 -18.60
N GLY A 77 23.80 -14.53 -19.69
CA GLY A 77 23.33 -14.57 -21.05
C GLY A 77 24.33 -13.93 -21.99
N ASP A 78 24.08 -13.92 -23.29
CA ASP A 78 24.92 -13.27 -24.29
C ASP A 78 24.52 -11.80 -24.47
N LEU A 79 25.04 -10.92 -23.62
CA LEU A 79 24.77 -9.47 -23.67
C LEU A 79 25.42 -8.77 -24.89
N GLY A 80 26.16 -9.49 -25.73
CA GLY A 80 26.72 -8.98 -26.98
C GLY A 80 25.85 -9.23 -28.21
N SER A 81 24.75 -9.96 -28.05
CA SER A 81 23.80 -10.28 -29.13
C SER A 81 22.60 -9.34 -29.09
N GLU A 82 22.05 -9.00 -30.25
CA GLU A 82 20.84 -8.16 -30.33
C GLU A 82 19.63 -8.82 -29.67
N ARG A 83 19.58 -10.16 -29.68
CA ARG A 83 18.53 -10.96 -29.01
C ARG A 83 19.15 -12.08 -28.21
N THR A 84 18.73 -12.23 -26.98
CA THR A 84 19.23 -13.25 -26.06
C THR A 84 18.22 -13.57 -24.98
N THR A 85 18.32 -14.77 -24.41
CA THR A 85 17.62 -15.09 -23.17
C THR A 85 18.57 -14.83 -21.99
N LEU A 86 18.15 -13.95 -21.09
CA LEU A 86 18.84 -13.63 -19.86
C LEU A 86 18.25 -14.42 -18.71
N LYS A 87 19.11 -15.09 -17.95
CA LYS A 87 18.72 -15.69 -16.68
C LYS A 87 19.04 -14.71 -15.56
N LEU A 88 18.01 -14.29 -14.86
CA LEU A 88 18.07 -13.35 -13.75
C LEU A 88 17.70 -14.05 -12.45
N GLU A 89 18.61 -14.01 -11.50
CA GLU A 89 18.36 -14.39 -10.11
C GLU A 89 18.69 -13.18 -9.24
N ALA A 90 17.77 -12.75 -8.40
CA ALA A 90 17.99 -11.63 -7.50
C ALA A 90 17.34 -11.89 -6.15
N GLU A 91 18.00 -11.50 -5.09
CA GLU A 91 17.45 -11.59 -3.74
C GLU A 91 17.95 -10.45 -2.86
N THR A 92 17.14 -10.04 -1.90
CA THR A 92 17.56 -9.18 -0.79
C THR A 92 16.97 -9.68 0.51
N LYS A 93 17.76 -9.64 1.59
CA LYS A 93 17.28 -10.08 2.91
C LYS A 93 16.34 -9.06 3.56
N SER A 94 16.52 -7.80 3.25
CA SER A 94 15.72 -6.73 3.84
C SER A 94 15.59 -5.57 2.87
N LEU A 95 14.35 -5.26 2.51
CA LEU A 95 13.98 -4.04 1.81
C LEU A 95 13.02 -3.25 2.70
N THR A 96 13.41 -2.03 3.03
CA THR A 96 12.51 -1.03 3.61
C THR A 96 12.23 0.03 2.57
N TYR A 97 10.96 0.30 2.30
CA TYR A 97 10.52 1.36 1.40
C TYR A 97 9.53 2.28 2.08
N LYS A 98 9.81 3.59 2.05
CA LYS A 98 8.94 4.62 2.62
C LYS A 98 8.63 5.68 1.56
N MET A 99 7.42 6.19 1.58
CA MET A 99 7.00 7.33 0.77
C MET A 99 6.18 8.29 1.64
N ASN A 100 6.50 9.58 1.60
CA ASN A 100 5.91 10.59 2.48
C ASN A 100 5.99 10.21 3.98
N GLY A 101 7.06 9.53 4.40
CA GLY A 101 7.25 9.05 5.77
C GLY A 101 6.49 7.78 6.14
N ILE A 102 5.59 7.29 5.28
CA ILE A 102 4.82 6.07 5.50
C ILE A 102 5.62 4.86 5.00
N PRO A 103 5.93 3.86 5.84
CA PRO A 103 6.61 2.64 5.41
C PRO A 103 5.62 1.70 4.71
N PHE A 104 5.72 1.60 3.38
CA PHE A 104 4.96 0.64 2.58
C PHE A 104 5.55 -0.78 2.69
N LEU A 105 6.88 -0.88 2.76
CA LEU A 105 7.59 -2.12 3.07
C LEU A 105 8.52 -1.87 4.26
N ALA A 106 8.59 -2.81 5.18
CA ALA A 106 9.49 -2.76 6.31
C ALA A 106 10.17 -4.11 6.49
N ASN A 107 11.50 -4.13 6.25
CA ASN A 107 12.33 -5.33 6.32
C ASN A 107 11.79 -6.51 5.50
N ALA A 108 11.23 -6.22 4.31
CA ALA A 108 10.69 -7.24 3.43
C ALA A 108 11.82 -8.05 2.78
N ASN A 109 11.67 -9.37 2.77
CA ASN A 109 12.51 -10.26 1.96
C ASN A 109 11.95 -10.33 0.55
N ILE A 110 12.79 -10.12 -0.46
CA ILE A 110 12.38 -10.24 -1.86
C ILE A 110 13.34 -11.18 -2.58
N SER A 111 12.79 -12.07 -3.41
CA SER A 111 13.58 -12.80 -4.40
C SER A 111 12.85 -12.88 -5.73
N ALA A 112 13.63 -12.98 -6.80
CA ALA A 112 13.12 -13.13 -8.17
C ALA A 112 13.99 -14.14 -8.92
N GLU A 113 13.33 -15.04 -9.63
CA GLU A 113 13.93 -15.99 -10.57
C GLU A 113 13.24 -15.78 -11.92
N MET A 114 13.99 -15.33 -12.93
CA MET A 114 13.41 -14.91 -14.19
C MET A 114 14.22 -15.40 -15.39
N ASP A 115 13.52 -15.94 -16.37
CA ASP A 115 14.02 -16.11 -17.73
C ASP A 115 13.42 -14.98 -18.59
N VAL A 116 14.29 -14.10 -19.09
CA VAL A 116 13.89 -12.88 -19.81
C VAL A 116 14.37 -12.95 -21.25
N ASP A 117 13.45 -12.99 -22.20
CA ASP A 117 13.79 -12.82 -23.62
C ASP A 117 14.04 -11.33 -23.90
N ALA A 118 15.31 -10.99 -24.07
CA ALA A 118 15.78 -9.62 -24.28
C ALA A 118 16.04 -9.34 -25.76
N ASP A 119 15.32 -8.36 -26.31
CA ASP A 119 15.61 -7.69 -27.57
C ASP A 119 16.39 -6.41 -27.23
N LEU A 120 17.72 -6.51 -27.19
CA LEU A 120 18.59 -5.43 -26.77
C LEU A 120 18.66 -4.29 -27.80
N ALA A 121 18.39 -4.58 -29.07
CA ALA A 121 18.32 -3.55 -30.11
C ALA A 121 17.12 -2.61 -29.92
N ASN A 122 16.01 -3.10 -29.35
CA ASN A 122 14.79 -2.35 -29.09
C ASN A 122 14.55 -2.09 -27.60
N ASN A 123 15.52 -2.42 -26.73
CA ASN A 123 15.41 -2.33 -25.27
C ASN A 123 14.10 -2.96 -24.72
N LYS A 124 13.66 -4.08 -25.33
CA LYS A 124 12.43 -4.78 -24.96
C LYS A 124 12.74 -6.10 -24.27
N TYR A 125 12.14 -6.31 -23.12
CA TYR A 125 12.34 -7.45 -22.24
C TYR A 125 11.01 -8.17 -22.03
N THR A 126 10.93 -9.42 -22.46
CA THR A 126 9.72 -10.25 -22.34
C THR A 126 9.90 -11.26 -21.24
N LEU A 127 8.98 -11.23 -20.28
CA LEU A 127 8.90 -12.08 -19.10
C LEU A 127 7.92 -13.22 -19.40
N LYS A 128 8.30 -14.45 -19.08
CA LYS A 128 7.44 -15.60 -19.29
C LYS A 128 7.71 -16.67 -18.22
N ASP A 129 6.65 -17.12 -17.55
CA ASP A 129 6.72 -18.15 -16.50
C ASP A 129 7.69 -17.80 -15.35
N ASN A 130 7.78 -16.53 -15.01
CA ASN A 130 8.71 -16.01 -14.02
C ASN A 130 8.09 -15.98 -12.61
N THR A 131 8.94 -16.04 -11.61
CA THR A 131 8.53 -16.08 -10.21
C THR A 131 9.17 -14.93 -9.43
N ILE A 132 8.32 -14.21 -8.69
CA ILE A 132 8.74 -13.24 -7.68
C ILE A 132 8.22 -13.69 -6.32
N ARG A 133 9.03 -13.53 -5.29
CA ARG A 133 8.61 -13.73 -3.90
C ARG A 133 8.76 -12.44 -3.11
N LEU A 134 7.75 -12.10 -2.35
CA LEU A 134 7.76 -11.02 -1.36
C LEU A 134 7.39 -11.62 0.00
N ASN A 135 8.34 -11.69 0.91
CA ASN A 135 8.20 -12.45 2.15
C ASN A 135 7.78 -13.91 1.86
N ALA A 136 6.61 -14.32 2.34
CA ALA A 136 6.06 -15.65 2.10
C ALA A 136 5.16 -15.74 0.84
N ILE A 137 4.85 -14.60 0.19
CA ILE A 137 4.00 -14.56 -0.99
C ILE A 137 4.82 -14.89 -2.23
N GLN A 138 4.37 -15.86 -2.99
CA GLN A 138 4.93 -16.16 -4.31
C GLN A 138 3.92 -15.76 -5.39
N ALA A 139 4.40 -15.03 -6.38
CA ALA A 139 3.62 -14.61 -7.54
C ALA A 139 4.33 -14.98 -8.85
N GLY A 140 3.56 -15.37 -9.84
CA GLY A 140 4.01 -15.41 -11.22
C GLY A 140 3.95 -14.02 -11.86
N ILE A 141 4.92 -13.68 -12.69
CA ILE A 141 4.93 -12.45 -13.47
C ILE A 141 5.17 -12.75 -14.93
N ASP A 142 4.31 -12.23 -15.81
CA ASP A 142 4.35 -12.40 -17.25
C ASP A 142 4.18 -11.06 -17.96
N GLY A 143 4.58 -11.01 -19.23
CA GLY A 143 4.38 -9.85 -20.07
C GLY A 143 5.68 -9.27 -20.62
N TRP A 144 5.72 -7.97 -20.81
CA TRP A 144 6.91 -7.32 -21.36
C TRP A 144 7.05 -5.88 -20.88
N VAL A 145 8.30 -5.39 -20.89
CA VAL A 145 8.69 -3.98 -20.65
C VAL A 145 9.59 -3.53 -21.80
N ALA A 146 9.40 -2.32 -22.30
CA ALA A 146 10.29 -1.67 -23.26
C ALA A 146 10.74 -0.31 -22.73
N LEU A 147 12.07 -0.13 -22.61
CA LEU A 147 12.69 1.09 -22.12
C LEU A 147 12.90 2.05 -23.30
N LYS A 148 12.18 3.16 -23.28
CA LYS A 148 12.23 4.22 -24.31
C LYS A 148 12.50 5.56 -23.61
N ASP A 149 13.72 5.74 -23.16
CA ASP A 149 14.10 6.93 -22.38
C ASP A 149 13.49 8.24 -22.91
N PRO A 150 12.72 8.99 -22.08
CA PRO A 150 12.41 8.77 -20.67
C PRO A 150 11.16 7.91 -20.39
N ALA A 151 10.52 7.34 -21.40
CA ALA A 151 9.29 6.56 -21.27
C ALA A 151 9.56 5.07 -21.02
N ILE A 152 8.65 4.41 -20.33
CA ILE A 152 8.65 2.94 -20.16
C ILE A 152 7.30 2.42 -20.62
N ASP A 153 7.30 1.66 -21.70
CA ASP A 153 6.12 0.94 -22.16
C ASP A 153 6.05 -0.44 -21.52
N MET A 154 4.85 -0.89 -21.14
CA MET A 154 4.67 -2.18 -20.51
C MET A 154 3.33 -2.82 -20.80
N ASP A 155 3.29 -4.15 -20.71
CA ASP A 155 2.09 -4.98 -20.60
C ASP A 155 2.43 -6.14 -19.68
N LEU A 156 2.11 -6.00 -18.39
CA LEU A 156 2.51 -6.89 -17.31
C LEU A 156 1.29 -7.51 -16.63
N LYS A 157 1.43 -8.75 -16.22
CA LYS A 157 0.46 -9.47 -15.40
C LYS A 157 1.19 -10.12 -14.23
N LEU A 158 0.63 -9.98 -13.05
CA LEU A 158 1.06 -10.63 -11.82
C LEU A 158 -0.10 -11.46 -11.28
N ASN A 159 0.17 -12.71 -10.95
CA ASN A 159 -0.84 -13.62 -10.41
C ASN A 159 -0.25 -14.35 -9.22
N THR A 160 -1.02 -14.44 -8.14
CA THR A 160 -0.74 -15.40 -7.08
C THR A 160 -1.64 -16.62 -7.26
N ASN A 161 -1.12 -17.81 -6.92
CA ASN A 161 -1.99 -18.93 -6.61
C ASN A 161 -2.71 -18.65 -5.28
N ASP A 162 -3.59 -19.54 -4.85
CA ASP A 162 -4.16 -19.45 -3.50
C ASP A 162 -3.03 -19.39 -2.48
N ILE A 163 -2.93 -18.28 -1.78
CA ILE A 163 -1.97 -18.04 -0.69
C ILE A 163 -2.72 -18.07 0.63
N GLY A 164 -2.05 -18.47 1.69
CA GLY A 164 -2.66 -18.46 3.01
C GLY A 164 -2.88 -17.03 3.49
N PHE A 165 -3.85 -16.84 4.35
CA PHE A 165 -4.15 -15.51 4.90
C PHE A 165 -2.99 -14.92 5.71
N LYS A 166 -2.14 -15.78 6.32
CA LYS A 166 -0.95 -15.35 7.05
C LYS A 166 0.04 -14.60 6.16
N GLU A 167 0.20 -15.07 4.93
CA GLU A 167 1.10 -14.46 3.95
C GLU A 167 0.60 -13.06 3.58
N ILE A 168 -0.72 -12.86 3.42
CA ILE A 168 -1.31 -11.53 3.18
C ILE A 168 -1.06 -10.58 4.36
N LEU A 169 -1.16 -11.07 5.60
CA LEU A 169 -0.89 -10.23 6.77
C LEU A 169 0.56 -9.71 6.78
N SER A 170 1.51 -10.41 6.13
CA SER A 170 2.89 -9.96 6.01
C SER A 170 3.06 -8.70 5.14
N LEU A 171 2.05 -8.34 4.35
CA LEU A 171 2.03 -7.09 3.55
C LEU A 171 1.61 -5.87 4.37
N ILE A 172 1.01 -6.08 5.55
CA ILE A 172 0.63 -4.97 6.43
C ILE A 172 1.90 -4.31 6.95
N PRO A 173 2.08 -2.98 6.78
CA PRO A 173 3.27 -2.29 7.28
C PRO A 173 3.49 -2.56 8.77
N ALA A 174 4.75 -2.79 9.16
CA ALA A 174 5.11 -3.22 10.52
C ALA A 174 4.68 -2.25 11.63
N ILE A 175 4.41 -0.98 11.31
CA ILE A 175 3.87 -0.01 12.27
C ILE A 175 2.45 -0.36 12.75
N TYR A 176 1.72 -1.16 11.97
CA TYR A 176 0.36 -1.62 12.30
C TYR A 176 0.33 -3.07 12.77
N ALA A 177 1.46 -3.75 12.75
CA ALA A 177 1.57 -5.18 12.94
C ALA A 177 2.67 -5.56 13.90
N THR A 178 2.35 -5.61 15.19
CA THR A 178 3.23 -6.24 16.18
C THR A 178 3.00 -7.75 16.19
N GLU A 179 4.04 -8.54 15.84
CA GLU A 179 4.14 -9.98 16.04
C GLU A 179 3.09 -10.87 15.33
N PHE A 180 2.90 -10.69 14.01
CA PHE A 180 2.07 -11.64 13.24
C PHE A 180 2.65 -13.07 13.17
N SER A 181 3.93 -13.26 13.50
CA SER A 181 4.59 -14.58 13.45
C SER A 181 3.93 -15.62 14.34
N SER A 182 3.39 -15.20 15.49
CA SER A 182 2.75 -16.07 16.48
C SER A 182 1.28 -16.37 16.17
N LEU A 183 0.66 -15.68 15.20
CA LEU A 183 -0.76 -15.85 14.89
C LEU A 183 -1.09 -17.26 14.39
N LYS A 184 -2.18 -17.82 14.91
CA LYS A 184 -2.90 -18.90 14.25
C LYS A 184 -3.83 -18.28 13.22
N THR A 185 -3.72 -18.73 11.98
CA THR A 185 -4.51 -18.23 10.87
C THR A 185 -5.05 -19.38 10.05
N ASP A 186 -6.15 -19.15 9.36
CA ASP A 186 -6.72 -20.03 8.35
C ASP A 186 -7.39 -19.16 7.27
N GLY A 187 -7.75 -19.78 6.16
CA GLY A 187 -8.33 -19.08 5.02
C GLY A 187 -7.34 -18.83 3.90
N THR A 188 -7.88 -18.49 2.73
CA THR A 188 -7.13 -18.30 1.50
C THR A 188 -7.29 -16.89 0.98
N ALA A 189 -6.29 -16.45 0.23
CA ALA A 189 -6.32 -15.19 -0.48
C ALA A 189 -5.75 -15.33 -1.89
N THR A 190 -6.17 -14.46 -2.78
CA THR A 190 -5.59 -14.28 -4.11
C THR A 190 -5.30 -12.81 -4.36
N LEU A 191 -4.21 -12.54 -5.06
CA LEU A 191 -3.82 -11.20 -5.50
C LEU A 191 -3.46 -11.28 -6.98
N ASN A 192 -4.17 -10.53 -7.81
CA ASN A 192 -3.90 -10.41 -9.23
C ASN A 192 -3.68 -8.94 -9.58
N ALA A 193 -2.71 -8.67 -10.44
CA ALA A 193 -2.49 -7.32 -10.91
C ALA A 193 -2.16 -7.29 -12.39
N THR A 194 -2.53 -6.21 -13.06
CA THR A 194 -2.14 -5.92 -14.44
C THR A 194 -1.68 -4.47 -14.55
N ALA A 195 -0.71 -4.23 -15.44
CA ALA A 195 -0.29 -2.87 -15.80
C ALA A 195 -0.05 -2.83 -17.31
N LYS A 196 -0.71 -1.92 -18.03
CA LYS A 196 -0.62 -1.82 -19.49
C LYS A 196 -0.61 -0.39 -19.96
N GLY A 197 0.38 -0.02 -20.75
CA GLY A 197 0.53 1.32 -21.31
C GLY A 197 1.92 1.88 -21.07
N THR A 198 2.00 3.21 -21.01
CA THR A 198 3.25 3.95 -20.89
C THR A 198 3.33 4.64 -19.52
N LEU A 199 4.47 4.48 -18.85
CA LEU A 199 4.87 5.28 -17.70
C LEU A 199 5.78 6.41 -18.21
N LEU A 200 5.38 7.67 -17.99
CA LEU A 200 6.15 8.84 -18.40
C LEU A 200 5.85 10.03 -17.48
N GLY A 201 6.82 10.44 -16.68
CA GLY A 201 6.62 11.47 -15.65
C GLY A 201 5.45 11.10 -14.73
N ASP A 202 4.46 11.99 -14.63
CA ASP A 202 3.24 11.77 -13.84
C ASP A 202 2.16 10.92 -14.53
N THR A 203 2.41 10.51 -15.78
CA THR A 203 1.48 9.65 -16.52
C THR A 203 1.73 8.19 -16.16
N VAL A 204 0.72 7.53 -15.62
CA VAL A 204 0.77 6.11 -15.25
C VAL A 204 0.13 5.23 -16.32
N PRO A 205 0.58 3.97 -16.49
CA PRO A 205 -0.13 2.99 -17.32
C PRO A 205 -1.52 2.70 -16.74
N ALA A 206 -2.42 2.18 -17.55
CA ALA A 206 -3.63 1.57 -17.02
C ALA A 206 -3.25 0.40 -16.12
N PHE A 207 -3.85 0.31 -14.92
CA PHE A 207 -3.61 -0.80 -14.02
C PHE A 207 -4.89 -1.28 -13.33
N ASN A 208 -4.88 -2.54 -12.94
CA ASN A 208 -5.91 -3.15 -12.12
C ASN A 208 -5.25 -4.07 -11.09
N VAL A 209 -5.69 -3.98 -9.84
CA VAL A 209 -5.27 -4.85 -8.74
C VAL A 209 -6.51 -5.42 -8.07
N ASP A 210 -6.66 -6.73 -8.11
CA ASP A 210 -7.74 -7.47 -7.49
C ASP A 210 -7.22 -8.29 -6.32
N MET A 211 -7.79 -8.11 -5.14
CA MET A 211 -7.50 -8.89 -3.95
C MET A 211 -8.78 -9.54 -3.43
N GLN A 212 -8.72 -10.84 -3.21
CA GLN A 212 -9.79 -11.59 -2.55
C GLN A 212 -9.24 -12.34 -1.35
N VAL A 213 -9.95 -12.24 -0.22
CA VAL A 213 -9.73 -13.07 0.97
C VAL A 213 -11.04 -13.81 1.25
N LYS A 214 -10.95 -15.11 1.47
CA LYS A 214 -12.12 -15.97 1.64
C LYS A 214 -12.06 -16.69 2.97
N ASN A 215 -13.11 -16.51 3.77
CA ASN A 215 -13.35 -17.20 5.03
C ASN A 215 -12.12 -17.30 5.93
N ALA A 216 -11.36 -16.20 5.99
CA ALA A 216 -10.14 -16.17 6.76
C ALA A 216 -10.43 -15.96 8.25
N MET A 217 -9.44 -16.33 9.05
CA MET A 217 -9.46 -16.13 10.49
C MET A 217 -8.06 -15.87 11.02
N PHE A 218 -7.98 -15.13 12.12
CA PHE A 218 -6.77 -15.08 12.91
C PHE A 218 -7.08 -15.12 14.42
N ARG A 219 -6.10 -15.63 15.17
CA ARG A 219 -6.15 -15.67 16.62
C ARG A 219 -4.74 -15.64 17.20
N TYR A 220 -4.51 -14.82 18.20
CA TYR A 220 -3.31 -14.88 19.02
C TYR A 220 -3.39 -16.08 19.96
N PRO A 221 -2.34 -16.94 20.05
CA PRO A 221 -2.39 -18.16 20.88
C PRO A 221 -2.67 -17.91 22.36
N ALA A 222 -2.20 -16.74 22.87
CA ALA A 222 -2.39 -16.33 24.26
C ALA A 222 -3.78 -15.75 24.56
N LEU A 223 -4.60 -15.50 23.52
CA LEU A 223 -5.90 -14.84 23.70
C LEU A 223 -7.06 -15.85 23.50
N PRO A 224 -8.17 -15.66 24.24
CA PRO A 224 -9.27 -16.63 24.27
C PRO A 224 -10.11 -16.64 23.00
N ALA A 225 -10.17 -15.55 22.27
CA ALA A 225 -11.00 -15.39 21.08
C ALA A 225 -10.16 -15.01 19.85
N GLY A 226 -10.79 -14.97 18.68
CA GLY A 226 -10.20 -14.57 17.41
C GLY A 226 -11.19 -13.75 16.58
N VAL A 227 -10.72 -13.34 15.42
CA VAL A 227 -11.56 -12.77 14.36
C VAL A 227 -11.71 -13.85 13.31
N ASP A 228 -12.93 -14.15 12.91
CA ASP A 228 -13.22 -15.20 11.92
C ASP A 228 -14.21 -14.70 10.84
N GLN A 229 -14.49 -15.55 9.86
CA GLN A 229 -15.34 -15.25 8.71
C GLN A 229 -14.89 -13.96 8.00
N ILE A 230 -13.59 -13.73 7.96
CA ILE A 230 -13.02 -12.57 7.28
C ILE A 230 -13.15 -12.81 5.78
N ASN A 231 -13.90 -11.93 5.11
CA ASN A 231 -14.00 -11.91 3.67
C ASN A 231 -13.68 -10.50 3.18
N ILE A 232 -12.79 -10.42 2.20
CA ILE A 232 -12.41 -9.16 1.57
C ILE A 232 -12.49 -9.36 0.06
N ASN A 233 -13.15 -8.42 -0.61
CA ASN A 233 -13.07 -8.29 -2.05
C ASN A 233 -12.73 -6.83 -2.34
N ALA A 234 -11.50 -6.59 -2.80
CA ALA A 234 -10.99 -5.26 -3.04
C ALA A 234 -10.43 -5.15 -4.45
N ASN A 235 -10.81 -4.09 -5.13
CA ASN A 235 -10.30 -3.73 -6.45
C ASN A 235 -9.73 -2.31 -6.43
N VAL A 236 -8.54 -2.14 -7.00
CA VAL A 236 -7.93 -0.83 -7.23
C VAL A 236 -7.61 -0.74 -8.71
N GLN A 237 -8.16 0.25 -9.41
CA GLN A 237 -7.95 0.38 -10.85
C GLN A 237 -7.72 1.83 -11.26
N ASN A 238 -6.96 1.99 -12.35
CA ASN A 238 -6.74 3.25 -13.03
C ASN A 238 -6.83 3.02 -14.56
N PRO A 239 -7.56 3.83 -15.31
CA PRO A 239 -7.67 3.67 -16.77
C PRO A 239 -6.39 4.06 -17.53
N GLY A 240 -5.38 4.57 -16.85
CA GLY A 240 -4.18 5.16 -17.42
C GLY A 240 -4.24 6.69 -17.45
N GLY A 241 -3.07 7.31 -17.52
CA GLY A 241 -2.92 8.76 -17.52
C GLY A 241 -2.65 9.33 -16.13
N ASN A 242 -3.57 10.11 -15.59
CA ASN A 242 -3.39 10.71 -14.26
C ASN A 242 -3.64 9.69 -13.15
N ILE A 243 -2.74 9.63 -12.17
CA ILE A 243 -2.88 8.76 -10.99
C ILE A 243 -4.18 9.02 -10.21
N ASP A 244 -4.69 10.24 -10.24
CA ASP A 244 -5.92 10.64 -9.56
C ASP A 244 -7.20 10.07 -10.19
N LEU A 245 -7.11 9.46 -11.39
CA LEU A 245 -8.21 8.69 -11.99
C LEU A 245 -8.38 7.31 -11.33
N THR A 246 -7.56 7.01 -10.34
CA THR A 246 -7.67 5.76 -9.58
C THR A 246 -9.01 5.68 -8.85
N THR A 247 -9.58 4.48 -8.88
CA THR A 247 -10.74 4.12 -8.05
C THR A 247 -10.37 2.96 -7.14
N VAL A 248 -10.94 2.97 -5.93
CA VAL A 248 -10.82 1.90 -4.95
C VAL A 248 -12.23 1.41 -4.65
N ASP A 249 -12.46 0.11 -4.82
CA ASP A 249 -13.73 -0.55 -4.51
C ASP A 249 -13.46 -1.69 -3.51
N ILE A 250 -14.08 -1.62 -2.35
CA ILE A 250 -14.04 -2.66 -1.33
C ILE A 250 -15.47 -3.16 -1.12
N ASN A 251 -15.77 -4.36 -1.61
CA ASN A 251 -17.12 -4.91 -1.54
C ASN A 251 -17.15 -6.44 -1.60
N PRO A 252 -17.35 -7.12 -0.43
CA PRO A 252 -17.37 -6.55 0.92
C PRO A 252 -15.99 -6.53 1.59
N PHE A 253 -15.89 -5.83 2.72
CA PHE A 253 -15.03 -6.21 3.84
C PHE A 253 -15.92 -6.66 4.99
N SER A 254 -15.92 -7.92 5.33
CA SER A 254 -16.74 -8.46 6.41
C SER A 254 -15.93 -9.38 7.32
N PHE A 255 -16.32 -9.43 8.58
CA PHE A 255 -15.71 -10.30 9.57
C PHE A 255 -16.69 -10.54 10.74
N ARG A 256 -16.33 -11.48 11.59
CA ARG A 256 -17.00 -11.72 12.87
C ARG A 256 -15.99 -11.57 14.00
N LEU A 257 -16.26 -10.62 14.90
CA LEU A 257 -15.47 -10.36 16.10
C LEU A 257 -16.17 -10.94 17.31
N ALA A 258 -15.59 -11.99 17.91
CA ALA A 258 -16.14 -12.67 19.07
C ALA A 258 -17.65 -13.01 18.92
N GLY A 259 -18.04 -13.48 17.73
CA GLY A 259 -19.40 -13.88 17.40
C GLY A 259 -20.28 -12.78 16.80
N ASN A 260 -19.90 -11.51 16.87
CA ASN A 260 -20.67 -10.39 16.30
C ASN A 260 -20.23 -10.11 14.85
N PRO A 261 -21.14 -10.16 13.89
CA PRO A 261 -20.83 -9.84 12.50
C PRO A 261 -20.71 -8.33 12.28
N PHE A 262 -19.75 -7.96 11.43
CA PHE A 262 -19.59 -6.59 10.94
C PHE A 262 -19.27 -6.61 9.45
N SER A 263 -19.80 -5.66 8.70
CA SER A 263 -19.52 -5.49 7.28
C SER A 263 -19.34 -4.02 6.92
N LEU A 264 -18.43 -3.80 5.97
CA LEU A 264 -18.14 -2.50 5.39
C LEU A 264 -18.08 -2.65 3.87
N THR A 265 -18.62 -1.67 3.15
CA THR A 265 -18.32 -1.43 1.74
C THR A 265 -17.76 -0.02 1.59
N ALA A 266 -16.82 0.16 0.70
CA ALA A 266 -16.23 1.47 0.44
C ALA A 266 -15.91 1.61 -1.05
N TYR A 267 -16.31 2.74 -1.63
CA TYR A 267 -15.94 3.13 -2.99
C TYR A 267 -15.35 4.53 -2.97
N VAL A 268 -14.14 4.68 -3.51
CA VAL A 268 -13.41 5.95 -3.51
C VAL A 268 -12.94 6.28 -4.92
N LYS A 269 -13.16 7.51 -5.34
CA LYS A 269 -12.59 8.14 -6.54
C LYS A 269 -11.63 9.24 -6.14
N THR A 270 -10.76 9.63 -7.05
CA THR A 270 -9.79 10.74 -6.86
C THR A 270 -9.07 10.66 -5.52
N PRO A 271 -8.44 9.49 -5.19
CA PRO A 271 -7.92 9.24 -3.84
C PRO A 271 -6.70 10.10 -3.48
N VAL A 272 -6.06 10.73 -4.47
CA VAL A 272 -4.82 11.50 -4.26
C VAL A 272 -5.11 12.97 -3.99
N SER A 273 -6.00 13.61 -4.79
CA SER A 273 -6.27 15.05 -4.67
C SER A 273 -7.34 15.36 -3.63
N ASP A 274 -8.53 14.76 -3.79
CA ASP A 274 -9.68 15.00 -2.90
C ASP A 274 -10.60 13.77 -2.97
N PRO A 275 -10.44 12.81 -2.05
CA PRO A 275 -11.22 11.58 -2.06
C PRO A 275 -12.74 11.82 -2.09
N ASP A 276 -13.38 11.41 -3.20
CA ASP A 276 -14.83 11.33 -3.33
C ASP A 276 -15.24 9.91 -2.94
N PHE A 277 -15.87 9.76 -1.78
CA PHE A 277 -16.10 8.47 -1.16
C PHE A 277 -17.59 8.13 -1.00
N LYS A 278 -17.88 6.84 -1.04
CA LYS A 278 -19.13 6.23 -0.57
C LYS A 278 -18.76 5.07 0.35
N VAL A 279 -19.31 5.08 1.58
CA VAL A 279 -19.07 4.06 2.59
C VAL A 279 -20.41 3.60 3.15
N GLU A 280 -20.56 2.28 3.32
CA GLU A 280 -21.67 1.67 4.05
C GLU A 280 -21.09 0.78 5.14
N ALA A 281 -21.58 0.92 6.39
CA ALA A 281 -21.15 0.12 7.52
C ALA A 281 -22.36 -0.46 8.26
N LYS A 282 -22.30 -1.76 8.57
CA LYS A 282 -23.36 -2.46 9.28
C LYS A 282 -22.83 -3.51 10.21
N GLY A 283 -23.31 -3.48 11.43
CA GLY A 283 -23.01 -4.51 12.44
C GLY A 283 -22.65 -3.95 13.80
N ILE A 284 -22.33 -4.86 14.70
CA ILE A 284 -22.05 -4.55 16.09
C ILE A 284 -20.58 -4.86 16.39
N LEU A 285 -19.84 -3.85 16.88
CA LEU A 285 -18.48 -3.98 17.37
C LEU A 285 -18.46 -3.86 18.88
N ASN A 286 -18.23 -4.96 19.57
CA ASN A 286 -17.97 -4.95 21.00
C ASN A 286 -16.48 -4.72 21.25
N LEU A 287 -16.12 -3.49 21.60
CA LEU A 287 -14.73 -3.07 21.80
C LEU A 287 -14.08 -3.75 23.01
N GLY A 288 -14.86 -4.11 24.02
CA GLY A 288 -14.37 -4.91 25.16
C GLY A 288 -13.88 -6.30 24.78
N MET A 289 -14.30 -6.79 23.61
CA MET A 289 -13.83 -8.07 23.07
C MET A 289 -12.51 -7.93 22.31
N ILE A 290 -12.10 -6.72 21.94
CA ILE A 290 -10.84 -6.51 21.20
C ILE A 290 -9.65 -7.03 21.99
N LYS A 291 -9.60 -6.78 23.30
CA LYS A 291 -8.56 -7.33 24.18
C LYS A 291 -8.50 -8.87 24.22
N GLN A 292 -9.56 -9.55 23.80
CA GLN A 292 -9.61 -11.01 23.73
C GLN A 292 -9.09 -11.56 22.41
N VAL A 293 -8.94 -10.69 21.40
CA VAL A 293 -8.51 -11.04 20.04
C VAL A 293 -7.22 -10.35 19.60
N TYR A 294 -6.87 -9.24 20.27
CA TYR A 294 -5.67 -8.44 19.97
C TYR A 294 -5.02 -7.93 21.26
N PRO A 295 -3.69 -7.99 21.41
CA PRO A 295 -2.97 -7.49 22.57
C PRO A 295 -2.97 -5.95 22.58
N LEU A 296 -3.69 -5.34 23.52
CA LEU A 296 -3.81 -3.89 23.63
C LEU A 296 -2.74 -3.23 24.54
N GLY A 297 -1.85 -4.03 25.15
CA GLY A 297 -0.93 -3.52 26.17
C GLY A 297 -1.69 -2.91 27.35
N ASP A 298 -1.28 -1.71 27.75
CA ASP A 298 -1.88 -0.98 28.89
C ASP A 298 -3.16 -0.20 28.53
N MET A 299 -3.64 -0.31 27.28
CA MET A 299 -4.87 0.35 26.85
C MET A 299 -6.11 -0.41 27.33
N GLU A 300 -7.03 0.26 28.01
CA GLU A 300 -8.38 -0.25 28.26
C GLU A 300 -9.35 0.32 27.23
N LEU A 301 -9.99 -0.57 26.49
CA LEU A 301 -11.01 -0.23 25.50
C LEU A 301 -12.24 -1.10 25.76
N ASN A 302 -13.37 -0.48 26.05
CA ASN A 302 -14.64 -1.15 26.30
C ASN A 302 -15.78 -0.40 25.60
N GLY A 303 -16.93 -1.05 25.52
CA GLY A 303 -18.16 -0.49 24.96
C GLY A 303 -18.58 -1.19 23.68
N THR A 304 -19.68 -0.74 23.16
CA THR A 304 -20.28 -1.28 21.94
C THR A 304 -20.58 -0.17 20.97
N ILE A 305 -20.19 -0.38 19.71
CA ILE A 305 -20.60 0.43 18.57
C ILE A 305 -21.60 -0.39 17.76
N ASP A 306 -22.81 0.14 17.59
CA ASP A 306 -23.84 -0.41 16.69
C ASP A 306 -23.98 0.53 15.51
N ALA A 307 -23.63 0.04 14.32
CA ALA A 307 -23.61 0.81 13.09
C ALA A 307 -24.60 0.23 12.08
N ASP A 308 -25.45 1.06 11.52
CA ASP A 308 -26.23 0.81 10.31
C ASP A 308 -26.32 2.12 9.56
N MET A 309 -25.27 2.46 8.81
CA MET A 309 -25.13 3.77 8.20
C MET A 309 -24.51 3.71 6.81
N GLN A 310 -24.87 4.68 6.01
CA GLN A 310 -24.20 4.98 4.74
C GLN A 310 -23.81 6.46 4.71
N MET A 311 -22.67 6.75 4.10
CA MET A 311 -22.15 8.10 3.95
C MET A 311 -21.48 8.24 2.58
N SER A 312 -21.65 9.40 1.93
CA SER A 312 -20.92 9.75 0.72
C SER A 312 -20.66 11.24 0.65
N GLY A 313 -19.57 11.61 0.01
CA GLY A 313 -19.15 13.00 -0.15
C GLY A 313 -17.66 13.09 -0.44
N ARG A 314 -17.12 14.29 -0.29
CA ARG A 314 -15.69 14.55 -0.47
C ARG A 314 -14.99 14.76 0.87
N LEU A 315 -13.75 14.28 0.98
CA LEU A 315 -12.96 14.45 2.20
C LEU A 315 -12.77 15.93 2.55
N SER A 316 -12.50 16.76 1.53
CA SER A 316 -12.37 18.22 1.71
C SER A 316 -13.62 18.89 2.28
N SER A 317 -14.81 18.31 2.06
CA SER A 317 -16.05 18.82 2.64
C SER A 317 -16.11 18.57 4.14
N ILE A 318 -15.59 17.43 4.60
CA ILE A 318 -15.48 17.12 6.04
C ILE A 318 -14.45 18.05 6.70
N GLU A 319 -13.27 18.19 6.09
CA GLU A 319 -12.19 19.05 6.61
C GLU A 319 -12.56 20.53 6.71
N LYS A 320 -13.42 20.99 5.79
CA LYS A 320 -13.93 22.37 5.75
C LYS A 320 -15.27 22.57 6.48
N GLU A 321 -15.71 21.54 7.22
CA GLU A 321 -16.99 21.55 7.96
C GLU A 321 -18.21 21.85 7.07
N GLN A 322 -18.14 21.52 5.77
CA GLN A 322 -19.24 21.70 4.81
C GLN A 322 -20.15 20.47 4.81
N TYR A 323 -20.78 20.20 5.94
CA TYR A 323 -21.59 18.99 6.15
C TYR A 323 -22.86 18.92 5.28
N ASP A 324 -23.31 20.06 4.74
CA ASP A 324 -24.38 20.15 3.76
C ASP A 324 -24.05 19.46 2.42
N ARG A 325 -22.78 19.19 2.17
CA ARG A 325 -22.28 18.46 1.00
C ARG A 325 -22.05 16.97 1.24
N ILE A 326 -22.30 16.51 2.46
CA ILE A 326 -22.17 15.11 2.83
C ILE A 326 -23.56 14.49 2.86
N LEU A 327 -23.76 13.43 2.07
CA LEU A 327 -24.97 12.63 2.15
C LEU A 327 -24.74 11.51 3.16
N ALA A 328 -25.51 11.53 4.23
CA ALA A 328 -25.46 10.50 5.24
C ALA A 328 -26.88 10.04 5.60
N ALA A 329 -27.01 8.74 5.85
CA ALA A 329 -28.28 8.15 6.33
C ALA A 329 -27.96 6.96 7.23
N GLY A 330 -28.82 6.74 8.25
CA GLY A 330 -28.68 5.64 9.18
C GLY A 330 -28.33 6.08 10.60
N THR A 331 -27.76 5.18 11.37
CA THR A 331 -27.46 5.39 12.79
C THR A 331 -26.10 4.85 13.19
N ILE A 332 -25.48 5.50 14.19
CA ILE A 332 -24.37 4.97 14.96
C ILE A 332 -24.71 5.10 16.44
N GLY A 333 -24.89 3.97 17.09
CA GLY A 333 -25.10 3.87 18.54
C GLY A 333 -23.78 3.59 19.26
N LEU A 334 -23.50 4.31 20.35
CA LEU A 334 -22.42 4.06 21.27
C LEU A 334 -23.00 3.71 22.64
N THR A 335 -22.52 2.62 23.25
CA THR A 335 -23.00 2.19 24.56
C THR A 335 -21.80 1.77 25.42
N ASP A 336 -21.79 2.25 26.65
CA ASP A 336 -20.79 1.93 27.70
C ASP A 336 -19.33 2.06 27.21
N MET A 337 -19.09 3.08 26.38
CA MET A 337 -17.76 3.37 25.83
C MET A 337 -16.84 3.81 26.95
N LYS A 338 -15.67 3.16 27.01
CA LYS A 338 -14.58 3.55 27.91
C LYS A 338 -13.26 3.41 27.20
N LEU A 339 -12.50 4.48 27.20
CA LEU A 339 -11.14 4.54 26.70
C LEU A 339 -10.22 5.02 27.81
N LYS A 340 -9.21 4.22 28.14
CA LYS A 340 -8.14 4.60 29.05
C LYS A 340 -6.81 4.31 28.40
N MET A 341 -5.95 5.31 28.36
CA MET A 341 -4.60 5.22 27.81
C MET A 341 -3.62 5.86 28.78
N GLN A 342 -2.38 5.41 28.74
CA GLN A 342 -1.30 6.03 29.49
C GLN A 342 -1.16 7.50 29.02
N ASP A 343 -0.98 8.42 29.94
CA ASP A 343 -0.81 9.86 29.69
C ASP A 343 -2.02 10.62 29.11
N MET A 344 -3.21 10.00 29.08
CA MET A 344 -4.46 10.67 28.68
C MET A 344 -5.53 10.55 29.77
N PRO A 345 -6.42 11.55 29.92
CA PRO A 345 -7.58 11.41 30.81
C PRO A 345 -8.49 10.28 30.35
N ASP A 346 -9.07 9.53 31.28
CA ASP A 346 -10.09 8.53 30.96
C ASP A 346 -11.28 9.19 30.26
N VAL A 347 -11.76 8.56 29.17
CA VAL A 347 -12.95 9.01 28.43
C VAL A 347 -14.04 7.95 28.55
N GLU A 348 -15.21 8.37 29.03
CA GLU A 348 -16.37 7.49 29.16
C GLU A 348 -17.61 8.10 28.49
N ILE A 349 -18.35 7.29 27.72
CA ILE A 349 -19.66 7.64 27.15
C ILE A 349 -20.62 6.52 27.49
N LYS A 350 -21.61 6.79 28.33
CA LYS A 350 -22.58 5.77 28.72
C LYS A 350 -23.50 5.39 27.57
N LYS A 351 -24.03 6.36 26.88
CA LYS A 351 -24.91 6.14 25.72
C LYS A 351 -24.86 7.36 24.83
N SER A 352 -24.78 7.12 23.52
CA SER A 352 -24.93 8.14 22.49
C SER A 352 -25.57 7.53 21.26
N LEU A 353 -26.41 8.28 20.57
CA LEU A 353 -26.99 7.88 19.30
C LEU A 353 -26.85 9.04 18.31
N PHE A 354 -26.09 8.78 17.25
CA PHE A 354 -26.03 9.63 16.09
C PHE A 354 -27.05 9.12 15.07
N THR A 355 -27.92 10.00 14.62
CA THR A 355 -28.88 9.74 13.54
C THR A 355 -28.57 10.66 12.38
N PHE A 356 -28.31 10.05 11.24
CA PHE A 356 -28.00 10.72 9.98
C PHE A 356 -29.19 10.60 9.04
N THR A 357 -29.61 11.70 8.47
CA THR A 357 -30.60 11.73 7.41
C THR A 357 -30.15 12.73 6.34
N PRO A 358 -30.69 12.69 5.11
CA PRO A 358 -30.39 13.71 4.12
C PRO A 358 -30.76 15.14 4.52
N LYS A 359 -31.57 15.31 5.57
CA LYS A 359 -32.03 16.61 6.03
C LYS A 359 -31.42 17.10 7.33
N TYR A 360 -30.99 16.20 8.17
CA TYR A 360 -30.41 16.57 9.46
C TYR A 360 -29.43 15.53 10.01
N LEU A 361 -28.51 15.99 10.82
CA LEU A 361 -27.71 15.20 11.75
C LEU A 361 -28.24 15.46 13.17
N GLN A 362 -28.53 14.41 13.91
CA GLN A 362 -28.94 14.50 15.31
C GLN A 362 -27.99 13.70 16.18
N LEU A 363 -27.50 14.35 17.21
CA LEU A 363 -26.86 13.70 18.35
C LEU A 363 -27.87 13.69 19.50
N SER A 364 -28.25 12.52 20.00
CA SER A 364 -29.04 12.40 21.22
C SER A 364 -28.30 12.97 22.41
N GLU A 365 -29.03 13.26 23.48
CA GLU A 365 -28.38 13.68 24.74
C GLU A 365 -27.28 12.67 25.11
N THR A 366 -26.04 13.17 25.12
CA THR A 366 -24.85 12.38 25.32
C THR A 366 -24.04 13.00 26.46
N THR A 367 -23.76 12.21 27.47
CA THR A 367 -22.82 12.61 28.52
C THR A 367 -21.48 11.95 28.26
N VAL A 368 -20.45 12.78 28.12
CA VAL A 368 -19.05 12.38 27.98
C VAL A 368 -18.33 12.77 29.26
N ASN A 369 -17.75 11.81 29.92
CA ASN A 369 -16.91 12.02 31.08
C ASN A 369 -15.44 12.01 30.63
N ILE A 370 -14.69 13.06 30.92
CA ILE A 370 -13.27 13.17 30.62
C ILE A 370 -12.51 13.42 31.91
N GLY A 371 -11.90 12.38 32.47
CA GLY A 371 -11.29 12.43 33.80
C GLY A 371 -12.30 12.82 34.88
N LYS A 372 -12.21 14.04 35.40
CA LYS A 372 -13.12 14.56 36.44
C LYS A 372 -14.20 15.49 35.88
N ASN A 373 -14.27 15.68 34.59
CA ASN A 373 -15.18 16.63 33.97
C ASN A 373 -16.28 15.90 33.21
N ASP A 374 -17.51 16.35 33.35
CA ASP A 374 -18.68 15.89 32.65
C ASP A 374 -19.07 16.93 31.60
N ILE A 375 -19.28 16.48 30.35
CA ILE A 375 -19.78 17.29 29.25
C ILE A 375 -21.06 16.64 28.76
N THR A 376 -22.18 17.34 28.87
CA THR A 376 -23.44 16.90 28.26
C THR A 376 -23.66 17.66 26.96
N ALA A 377 -23.83 16.93 25.88
CA ALA A 377 -24.08 17.48 24.55
C ALA A 377 -25.36 16.90 23.97
N VAL A 378 -26.14 17.76 23.35
CA VAL A 378 -27.23 17.42 22.45
C VAL A 378 -27.10 18.31 21.23
N SER A 379 -27.22 17.76 20.06
CA SER A 379 -27.10 18.54 18.83
C SER A 379 -28.16 18.12 17.82
N TYR A 380 -28.70 19.10 17.15
CA TYR A 380 -29.61 18.91 16.02
C TYR A 380 -29.24 19.93 14.94
N THR A 381 -28.65 19.44 13.87
CA THR A 381 -28.17 20.28 12.76
C THR A 381 -28.99 19.98 11.52
N HIS A 382 -29.73 20.97 11.02
CA HIS A 382 -30.36 20.88 9.70
C HIS A 382 -29.31 21.01 8.62
N LEU A 383 -29.23 20.00 7.75
CA LEU A 383 -28.49 20.07 6.51
C LEU A 383 -29.37 20.86 5.52
N ARG A 384 -28.95 22.06 5.13
CA ARG A 384 -29.69 22.85 4.15
C ARG A 384 -29.59 22.16 2.79
N ALA A 385 -30.76 22.00 2.14
CA ALA A 385 -30.86 21.54 0.77
C ALA A 385 -30.38 22.63 -0.20
#